data_b3f77b6c99a390daf37a2d3e408de4bf
#
_entry.id   b3f77b6c99a390daf37a2d3e408de4bf
#
_cell.length_a   1.000
_cell.length_b   1.000
_cell.length_c   1.000
_cell.angle_alpha   90.00
_cell.angle_beta   90.00
_cell.angle_gamma   90.00
#
_symmetry.space_group_name_H-M   'P 1'
#
loop_
_entity.id
_entity.type
_entity.pdbx_description
1 polymer ?
#
loop_
_entity_poly.entity_id
_entity_poly.type
_entity_poly.pdbx_seq_one_letter_code
_entity_poly.pdbx_strand_id
1 'polypeptide(L)'
;MELTARQEKILAQIIEEYAETASPVGSVTMAKLFDVSPATIRAEMARLESFGLIAQPHTSAGRVPTDAGYRYYVNHLTENPGNTDIWLNEQTAETRGMHALEKRVSSQSRADAAIRGAVDSLVELTGNLGLATVGGQLYLSGISRLFMQPEFGDTSRVQAVAKLLDNW
;
A
#
# COMPACT_ATOMS: atom_id res chain seq x y z
N MET A 1 -6.73 3.73 19.87
CA MET A 1 -6.23 2.34 19.81
C MET A 1 -4.75 2.46 19.48
N GLU A 2 -3.88 1.99 20.34
CA GLU A 2 -2.43 2.01 20.06
C GLU A 2 -1.97 0.57 19.81
N LEU A 3 -1.38 0.33 18.67
CA LEU A 3 -0.67 -0.92 18.36
C LEU A 3 0.74 -0.87 18.95
N THR A 4 1.29 -2.02 19.28
CA THR A 4 2.72 -2.11 19.57
C THR A 4 3.51 -2.01 18.26
N ALA A 5 4.77 -1.55 18.31
CA ALA A 5 5.63 -1.47 17.13
C ALA A 5 5.76 -2.80 16.36
N ARG A 6 5.66 -3.95 17.07
CA ARG A 6 5.62 -5.26 16.44
C ARG A 6 4.33 -5.51 15.69
N GLN A 7 3.19 -5.13 16.26
CA GLN A 7 1.87 -5.28 15.62
C GLN A 7 1.76 -4.40 14.38
N GLU A 8 2.27 -3.19 14.44
CA GLU A 8 2.36 -2.29 13.29
C GLU A 8 3.15 -2.91 12.14
N LYS A 9 4.36 -3.40 12.43
CA LYS A 9 5.20 -4.09 11.44
C LYS A 9 4.51 -5.32 10.84
N ILE A 10 3.83 -6.13 11.65
CA ILE A 10 3.11 -7.31 11.18
C ILE A 10 1.93 -6.90 10.30
N LEU A 11 1.18 -5.86 10.68
CA LEU A 11 0.06 -5.34 9.88
C LEU A 11 0.56 -4.83 8.52
N ALA A 12 1.63 -4.04 8.51
CA ALA A 12 2.24 -3.53 7.29
C ALA A 12 2.64 -4.65 6.34
N GLN A 13 3.38 -5.63 6.85
CA GLN A 13 3.85 -6.75 6.05
C GLN A 13 2.69 -7.61 5.50
N ILE A 14 1.60 -7.76 6.27
CA ILE A 14 0.40 -8.45 5.78
C ILE A 14 -0.24 -7.67 4.63
N ILE A 15 -0.29 -6.34 4.72
CA ILE A 15 -0.86 -5.48 3.69
C ILE A 15 -0.02 -5.54 2.41
N GLU A 16 1.30 -5.41 2.54
CA GLU A 16 2.24 -5.46 1.41
C GLU A 16 2.21 -6.82 0.70
N GLU A 17 2.33 -7.91 1.44
CA GLU A 17 2.29 -9.26 0.89
C GLU A 17 0.95 -9.57 0.21
N TYR A 18 -0.16 -9.10 0.81
CA TYR A 18 -1.48 -9.28 0.22
C TYR A 18 -1.66 -8.43 -1.04
N ALA A 19 -1.15 -7.21 -1.07
CA ALA A 19 -1.19 -6.35 -2.25
C ALA A 19 -0.41 -6.96 -3.44
N GLU A 20 0.71 -7.62 -3.16
CA GLU A 20 1.51 -8.27 -4.21
C GLU A 20 0.90 -9.57 -4.72
N THR A 21 0.31 -10.38 -3.82
CA THR A 21 -0.08 -11.76 -4.14
C THR A 21 -1.58 -11.97 -4.26
N ALA A 22 -2.40 -11.04 -3.76
CA ALA A 22 -3.86 -11.16 -3.56
C ALA A 22 -4.27 -12.46 -2.82
N SER A 23 -3.36 -13.01 -2.02
CA SER A 23 -3.53 -14.27 -1.31
C SER A 23 -3.44 -14.10 0.19
N PRO A 24 -4.25 -14.83 1.00
CA PRO A 24 -4.20 -14.73 2.46
C PRO A 24 -2.80 -15.05 3.02
N VAL A 25 -2.29 -14.19 3.87
CA VAL A 25 -0.93 -14.25 4.42
C VAL A 25 -0.84 -15.21 5.60
N GLY A 26 0.02 -16.21 5.50
CA GLY A 26 0.18 -17.26 6.51
C GLY A 26 1.17 -16.88 7.61
N SER A 27 0.93 -17.37 8.83
CA SER A 27 1.83 -17.15 9.97
C SER A 27 3.23 -17.77 9.78
N VAL A 28 3.37 -18.78 8.95
CA VAL A 28 4.66 -19.42 8.67
C VAL A 28 5.54 -18.50 7.82
N THR A 29 4.96 -17.86 6.82
CA THR A 29 5.65 -16.87 5.98
C THR A 29 6.13 -15.70 6.84
N MET A 30 5.24 -15.13 7.63
CA MET A 30 5.55 -14.03 8.54
C MET A 30 6.60 -14.39 9.60
N ALA A 31 6.56 -15.60 10.13
CA ALA A 31 7.52 -16.06 11.14
C ALA A 31 8.96 -16.01 10.64
N LYS A 32 9.19 -16.33 9.37
CA LYS A 32 10.51 -16.27 8.73
C LYS A 32 11.02 -14.82 8.58
N LEU A 33 10.12 -13.88 8.28
CA LEU A 33 10.48 -12.46 8.11
C LEU A 33 10.83 -11.78 9.45
N PHE A 34 10.15 -12.18 10.52
CA PHE A 34 10.30 -11.57 11.85
C PHE A 34 11.25 -12.33 12.77
N ASP A 35 11.83 -13.44 12.33
CA ASP A 35 12.70 -14.33 13.14
C ASP A 35 12.06 -14.72 14.48
N VAL A 36 10.79 -15.10 14.44
CA VAL A 36 10.02 -15.56 15.60
C VAL A 36 9.24 -16.83 15.28
N SER A 37 8.68 -17.48 16.31
CA SER A 37 7.88 -18.69 16.09
C SER A 37 6.56 -18.38 15.36
N PRO A 38 6.04 -19.31 14.52
CA PRO A 38 4.71 -19.17 13.95
C PRO A 38 3.59 -19.05 15.00
N ALA A 39 3.81 -19.58 16.20
CA ALA A 39 2.87 -19.43 17.31
C ALA A 39 2.81 -17.98 17.82
N THR A 40 3.96 -17.31 17.91
CA THR A 40 4.04 -15.88 18.27
C THR A 40 3.31 -15.03 17.23
N ILE A 41 3.56 -15.27 15.94
CA ILE A 41 2.86 -14.55 14.86
C ILE A 41 1.36 -14.78 14.93
N ARG A 42 0.89 -16.02 15.15
CA ARG A 42 -0.55 -16.28 15.29
C ARG A 42 -1.18 -15.51 16.46
N ALA A 43 -0.49 -15.38 17.58
CA ALA A 43 -0.97 -14.61 18.71
C ALA A 43 -1.11 -13.10 18.37
N GLU A 44 -0.13 -12.53 17.66
CA GLU A 44 -0.21 -11.13 17.23
C GLU A 44 -1.29 -10.93 16.14
N MET A 45 -1.40 -11.85 15.18
CA MET A 45 -2.48 -11.83 14.19
C MET A 45 -3.86 -11.90 14.85
N ALA A 46 -4.04 -12.74 15.88
CA ALA A 46 -5.31 -12.82 16.61
C ALA A 46 -5.66 -11.49 17.31
N ARG A 47 -4.66 -10.76 17.82
CA ARG A 47 -4.87 -9.42 18.37
C ARG A 47 -5.26 -8.41 17.31
N LEU A 48 -4.55 -8.37 16.18
CA LEU A 48 -4.89 -7.50 15.03
C LEU A 48 -6.29 -7.79 14.49
N GLU A 49 -6.69 -9.06 14.47
CA GLU A 49 -8.03 -9.49 14.11
C GLU A 49 -9.08 -9.02 15.13
N SER A 50 -8.79 -9.09 16.44
CA SER A 50 -9.68 -8.58 17.49
C SER A 50 -9.86 -7.05 17.41
N PHE A 51 -8.91 -6.34 16.83
CA PHE A 51 -9.01 -4.92 16.51
C PHE A 51 -9.71 -4.63 15.18
N GLY A 52 -10.08 -5.67 14.44
CA GLY A 52 -10.75 -5.54 13.15
C GLY A 52 -9.85 -5.08 12.01
N LEU A 53 -8.52 -5.11 12.18
CA LEU A 53 -7.57 -4.62 11.17
C LEU A 53 -7.23 -5.68 10.10
N ILE A 54 -7.36 -6.95 10.45
CA ILE A 54 -7.24 -8.09 9.55
C ILE A 54 -8.38 -9.06 9.79
N ALA A 55 -8.64 -9.94 8.83
CA ALA A 55 -9.69 -10.96 8.94
C ALA A 55 -9.18 -12.31 8.44
N GLN A 56 -9.81 -13.37 8.91
CA GLN A 56 -9.59 -14.72 8.38
C GLN A 56 -10.72 -15.09 7.42
N PRO A 57 -10.48 -15.20 6.11
CA PRO A 57 -11.57 -15.49 5.16
C PRO A 57 -12.14 -16.91 5.33
N HIS A 58 -11.32 -17.89 5.75
CA HIS A 58 -11.72 -19.29 5.99
C HIS A 58 -10.89 -19.90 7.11
N THR A 59 -11.41 -20.90 7.80
CA THR A 59 -10.83 -21.54 9.01
C THR A 59 -9.37 -22.00 8.85
N SER A 60 -8.96 -22.39 7.65
CA SER A 60 -7.58 -22.84 7.34
C SER A 60 -6.77 -21.81 6.55
N ALA A 61 -7.36 -20.65 6.22
CA ALA A 61 -6.67 -19.61 5.48
C ALA A 61 -5.76 -18.77 6.39
N GLY A 62 -4.81 -18.06 5.76
CA GLY A 62 -4.06 -16.98 6.40
C GLY A 62 -4.97 -15.79 6.78
N ARG A 63 -4.40 -14.62 6.86
CA ARG A 63 -5.12 -13.38 7.15
C ARG A 63 -5.08 -12.46 5.94
N VAL A 64 -6.16 -11.68 5.77
CA VAL A 64 -6.27 -10.63 4.76
C VAL A 64 -6.51 -9.29 5.47
N PRO A 65 -6.03 -8.16 4.92
CA PRO A 65 -6.34 -6.84 5.46
C PRO A 65 -7.84 -6.55 5.34
N THR A 66 -8.37 -5.77 6.28
CA THR A 66 -9.71 -5.15 6.19
C THR A 66 -9.59 -3.71 5.73
N ASP A 67 -10.70 -3.07 5.38
CA ASP A 67 -10.75 -1.63 5.08
C ASP A 67 -10.19 -0.80 6.25
N ALA A 68 -10.47 -1.21 7.49
CA ALA A 68 -9.93 -0.55 8.68
C ALA A 68 -8.42 -0.73 8.79
N GLY A 69 -7.88 -1.90 8.42
CA GLY A 69 -6.45 -2.17 8.37
C GLY A 69 -5.73 -1.29 7.35
N TYR A 70 -6.26 -1.19 6.14
CA TYR A 70 -5.71 -0.30 5.11
C TYR A 70 -5.73 1.17 5.55
N ARG A 71 -6.84 1.65 6.12
CA ARG A 71 -6.94 3.02 6.63
C ARG A 71 -5.94 3.31 7.73
N TYR A 72 -5.77 2.37 8.68
CA TYR A 72 -4.77 2.51 9.74
C TYR A 72 -3.36 2.64 9.14
N TYR A 73 -3.02 1.77 8.20
CA TYR A 73 -1.72 1.76 7.51
C TYR A 73 -1.45 3.09 6.80
N VAL A 74 -2.38 3.55 5.95
CA VAL A 74 -2.23 4.80 5.20
C VAL A 74 -2.14 6.02 6.12
N ASN A 75 -2.99 6.11 7.15
CA ASN A 75 -2.94 7.22 8.10
C ASN A 75 -1.60 7.26 8.84
N HIS A 76 -1.09 6.09 9.25
CA HIS A 76 0.19 6.02 9.95
C HIS A 76 1.37 6.46 9.08
N LEU A 77 1.37 6.11 7.80
CA LEU A 77 2.35 6.60 6.82
C LEU A 77 2.29 8.13 6.66
N THR A 78 1.08 8.68 6.64
CA THR A 78 0.85 10.12 6.46
C THR A 78 1.24 10.94 7.70
N GLU A 79 0.97 10.40 8.89
CA GLU A 79 1.27 11.07 10.17
C GLU A 79 2.76 11.03 10.55
N ASN A 80 3.49 10.03 10.04
CA ASN A 80 4.90 9.80 10.34
C ASN A 80 5.77 9.72 9.08
N PRO A 81 5.83 10.76 8.24
CA PRO A 81 6.53 10.71 6.95
C PRO A 81 8.05 10.51 7.07
N GLY A 82 8.63 10.70 8.26
CA GLY A 82 10.05 10.44 8.55
C GLY A 82 10.34 9.06 9.14
N ASN A 83 9.33 8.25 9.43
CA ASN A 83 9.47 6.91 10.02
C ASN A 83 9.13 5.80 9.01
N THR A 84 9.38 6.08 7.75
CA THR A 84 9.21 5.13 6.63
C THR A 84 10.10 3.90 6.75
N ASP A 85 11.18 4.00 7.54
CA ASP A 85 12.13 2.90 7.81
C ASP A 85 11.47 1.66 8.43
N ILE A 86 10.30 1.83 9.06
CA ILE A 86 9.52 0.72 9.62
C ILE A 86 8.72 0.00 8.54
N TRP A 87 8.37 0.70 7.45
CA TRP A 87 7.34 0.31 6.49
C TRP A 87 7.85 0.06 5.07
N LEU A 88 9.01 0.59 4.71
CA LEU A 88 9.61 0.42 3.39
C LEU A 88 11.00 -0.22 3.54
N ASN A 89 11.26 -1.24 2.75
CA ASN A 89 12.58 -1.87 2.67
C ASN A 89 13.55 -0.86 2.03
N GLU A 90 14.42 -0.27 2.85
CA GLU A 90 15.23 0.94 2.62
C GLU A 90 16.11 0.96 1.35
N GLN A 91 16.25 -0.12 0.62
CA GLN A 91 17.38 -0.23 -0.31
C GLN A 91 17.09 0.06 -1.79
N THR A 92 15.85 0.22 -2.24
CA THR A 92 15.61 0.26 -3.69
C THR A 92 14.73 1.39 -4.25
N ALA A 93 13.88 2.03 -3.47
CA ALA A 93 12.90 3.00 -4.01
C ALA A 93 13.29 4.47 -3.85
N GLU A 94 13.84 4.86 -2.70
CA GLU A 94 13.98 6.29 -2.37
C GLU A 94 15.04 7.05 -3.19
N THR A 95 16.24 6.52 -3.32
CA THR A 95 17.35 7.30 -3.90
C THR A 95 17.22 7.45 -5.42
N ARG A 96 16.70 6.45 -6.12
CA ARG A 96 16.50 6.51 -7.58
C ARG A 96 15.24 7.29 -7.95
N GLY A 97 14.17 7.15 -7.15
CA GLY A 97 12.88 7.80 -7.40
C GLY A 97 12.91 9.29 -7.18
N MET A 98 13.45 9.76 -6.06
CA MET A 98 13.53 11.19 -5.73
C MET A 98 14.38 11.96 -6.74
N HIS A 99 15.55 11.46 -7.12
CA HIS A 99 16.40 12.12 -8.12
C HIS A 99 15.75 12.20 -9.51
N ALA A 100 14.99 11.16 -9.92
CA ALA A 100 14.28 11.18 -11.20
C ALA A 100 13.09 12.16 -11.16
N LEU A 101 12.38 12.25 -10.05
CA LEU A 101 11.30 13.22 -9.82
C LEU A 101 11.80 14.65 -9.83
N GLU A 102 12.84 14.97 -9.07
CA GLU A 102 13.45 16.31 -9.02
C GLU A 102 13.90 16.78 -10.41
N LYS A 103 14.54 15.90 -11.19
CA LYS A 103 15.00 16.21 -12.52
C LYS A 103 13.87 16.50 -13.50
N ARG A 104 12.72 15.79 -13.39
CA ARG A 104 11.56 16.00 -14.28
C ARG A 104 10.72 17.20 -13.88
N VAL A 105 10.51 17.42 -12.59
CA VAL A 105 9.77 18.59 -12.06
C VAL A 105 10.51 19.90 -12.40
N SER A 106 11.83 19.92 -12.26
CA SER A 106 12.64 21.12 -12.53
C SER A 106 12.76 21.48 -14.01
N SER A 107 12.46 20.55 -14.94
CA SER A 107 12.56 20.77 -16.39
C SER A 107 11.28 21.28 -17.04
N GLN A 108 10.17 21.40 -16.31
CA GLN A 108 8.88 21.78 -16.89
C GLN A 108 8.48 23.21 -16.52
N SER A 109 8.14 24.02 -17.52
CA SER A 109 7.86 25.45 -17.39
C SER A 109 6.44 25.81 -16.94
N ARG A 110 5.53 24.85 -16.81
CA ARG A 110 4.13 25.04 -16.34
C ARG A 110 3.82 24.10 -15.17
N ALA A 111 3.17 24.64 -14.13
CA ALA A 111 2.80 23.88 -12.93
C ALA A 111 2.03 22.58 -13.25
N ASP A 112 1.05 22.63 -14.17
CA ASP A 112 0.27 21.46 -14.58
C ASP A 112 1.12 20.38 -15.25
N ALA A 113 2.06 20.79 -16.08
CA ALA A 113 2.96 19.87 -16.76
C ALA A 113 3.95 19.23 -15.76
N ALA A 114 4.41 20.00 -14.77
CA ALA A 114 5.26 19.49 -13.70
C ALA A 114 4.52 18.45 -12.84
N ILE A 115 3.26 18.73 -12.46
CA ILE A 115 2.44 17.80 -11.69
C ILE A 115 2.19 16.50 -12.48
N ARG A 116 1.80 16.58 -13.76
CA ARG A 116 1.64 15.41 -14.62
C ARG A 116 2.93 14.61 -14.72
N GLY A 117 4.06 15.26 -14.98
CA GLY A 117 5.35 14.61 -15.05
C GLY A 117 5.78 13.94 -13.75
N ALA A 118 5.43 14.52 -12.60
CA ALA A 118 5.65 13.91 -11.30
C ALA A 118 4.80 12.64 -11.11
N VAL A 119 3.49 12.71 -11.44
CA VAL A 119 2.58 11.56 -11.37
C VAL A 119 3.03 10.46 -12.32
N ASP A 120 3.39 10.77 -13.56
CA ASP A 120 3.90 9.79 -14.53
C ASP A 120 5.19 9.12 -14.04
N SER A 121 6.08 9.89 -13.42
CA SER A 121 7.32 9.35 -12.85
C SER A 121 7.05 8.40 -11.68
N LEU A 122 6.10 8.73 -10.80
CA LEU A 122 5.68 7.83 -9.72
C LEU A 122 5.13 6.52 -10.28
N VAL A 123 4.30 6.57 -11.32
CA VAL A 123 3.77 5.38 -12.00
C VAL A 123 4.88 4.52 -12.61
N GLU A 124 5.87 5.14 -13.24
CA GLU A 124 7.01 4.41 -13.80
C GLU A 124 7.87 3.73 -12.72
N LEU A 125 8.07 4.42 -11.60
CA LEU A 125 8.91 3.93 -10.50
C LEU A 125 8.23 2.83 -9.68
N THR A 126 6.95 3.01 -9.38
CA THR A 126 6.20 2.11 -8.48
C THR A 126 5.50 0.98 -9.21
N GLY A 127 5.23 1.13 -10.50
CA GLY A 127 4.40 0.21 -11.25
C GLY A 127 2.90 0.29 -10.91
N ASN A 128 2.49 1.25 -10.07
CA ASN A 128 1.13 1.41 -9.57
C ASN A 128 0.37 2.55 -10.28
N LEU A 129 -0.91 2.72 -9.93
CA LEU A 129 -1.68 3.90 -10.29
C LEU A 129 -1.11 5.12 -9.57
N GLY A 130 -0.81 6.17 -10.30
CA GLY A 130 -0.45 7.48 -9.77
C GLY A 130 -1.66 8.42 -9.75
N LEU A 131 -1.89 9.08 -8.62
CA LEU A 131 -2.99 10.00 -8.43
C LEU A 131 -2.51 11.21 -7.61
N ALA A 132 -2.78 12.42 -8.10
CA ALA A 132 -2.53 13.65 -7.35
C ALA A 132 -3.71 14.61 -7.47
N THR A 133 -3.98 15.37 -6.41
CA THR A 133 -5.01 16.43 -6.41
C THR A 133 -4.37 17.75 -6.04
N VAL A 134 -4.59 18.75 -6.89
CA VAL A 134 -4.09 20.09 -6.68
C VAL A 134 -5.17 21.11 -7.07
N GLY A 135 -5.55 21.98 -6.14
CA GLY A 135 -6.56 23.00 -6.39
C GLY A 135 -7.94 22.44 -6.83
N GLY A 136 -8.32 21.23 -6.37
CA GLY A 136 -9.54 20.55 -6.76
C GLY A 136 -9.48 19.86 -8.12
N GLN A 137 -8.34 19.86 -8.80
CA GLN A 137 -8.14 19.15 -10.06
C GLN A 137 -7.44 17.82 -9.81
N LEU A 138 -7.97 16.75 -10.41
CA LEU A 138 -7.41 15.39 -10.35
C LEU A 138 -6.44 15.17 -11.51
N TYR A 139 -5.23 14.71 -11.17
CA TYR A 139 -4.23 14.20 -12.10
C TYR A 139 -4.10 12.70 -11.90
N LEU A 140 -4.27 11.93 -12.96
CA LEU A 140 -4.30 10.47 -12.89
C LEU A 140 -3.45 9.88 -14.02
N SER A 141 -2.63 8.88 -13.68
CA SER A 141 -1.81 8.15 -14.64
C SER A 141 -1.66 6.69 -14.20
N GLY A 142 -1.47 5.78 -15.16
CA GLY A 142 -1.23 4.36 -14.88
C GLY A 142 -2.46 3.54 -14.50
N ILE A 143 -3.67 3.95 -14.91
CA ILE A 143 -4.92 3.22 -14.59
C ILE A 143 -4.90 1.76 -15.08
N SER A 144 -4.23 1.48 -16.20
CA SER A 144 -4.04 0.12 -16.70
C SER A 144 -3.22 -0.74 -15.75
N ARG A 145 -2.25 -0.16 -15.06
CA ARG A 145 -1.41 -0.86 -14.07
C ARG A 145 -2.20 -1.26 -12.83
N LEU A 146 -3.16 -0.42 -12.41
CA LEU A 146 -4.09 -0.76 -11.33
C LEU A 146 -4.86 -2.05 -11.68
N PHE A 147 -5.45 -2.10 -12.88
CA PHE A 147 -6.25 -3.26 -13.29
C PHE A 147 -5.42 -4.51 -13.64
N MET A 148 -4.11 -4.39 -13.76
CA MET A 148 -3.21 -5.54 -13.91
C MET A 148 -2.85 -6.19 -12.58
N GLN A 149 -3.17 -5.58 -11.46
CA GLN A 149 -2.86 -6.13 -10.14
C GLN A 149 -3.78 -7.33 -9.81
N PRO A 150 -3.27 -8.35 -9.10
CA PRO A 150 -4.00 -9.59 -8.85
C PRO A 150 -5.35 -9.39 -8.16
N GLU A 151 -5.48 -8.40 -7.28
CA GLU A 151 -6.72 -8.08 -6.58
C GLU A 151 -7.85 -7.58 -7.49
N PHE A 152 -7.54 -7.10 -8.70
CA PHE A 152 -8.52 -6.63 -9.68
C PHE A 152 -8.92 -7.71 -10.70
N GLY A 153 -8.58 -8.95 -10.47
CA GLY A 153 -9.12 -10.09 -11.22
C GLY A 153 -10.64 -10.27 -11.06
N ASP A 154 -11.24 -9.65 -10.04
CA ASP A 154 -12.68 -9.63 -9.81
C ASP A 154 -13.30 -8.36 -10.43
N THR A 155 -14.26 -8.55 -11.33
CA THR A 155 -14.98 -7.49 -12.03
C THR A 155 -15.70 -6.52 -11.07
N SER A 156 -16.14 -6.99 -9.91
CA SER A 156 -16.83 -6.17 -8.91
C SER A 156 -15.91 -5.07 -8.35
N ARG A 157 -14.63 -5.37 -8.14
CA ARG A 157 -13.63 -4.40 -7.66
C ARG A 157 -13.29 -3.38 -8.75
N VAL A 158 -13.19 -3.83 -10.00
CA VAL A 158 -12.99 -2.93 -11.14
C VAL A 158 -14.13 -1.92 -11.24
N GLN A 159 -15.39 -2.37 -11.12
CA GLN A 159 -16.55 -1.49 -11.13
C GLN A 159 -16.58 -0.51 -9.95
N ALA A 160 -16.16 -0.94 -8.75
CA ALA A 160 -16.11 -0.08 -7.58
C ALA A 160 -15.09 1.06 -7.77
N VAL A 161 -13.93 0.76 -8.30
CA VAL A 161 -12.90 1.78 -8.60
C VAL A 161 -13.34 2.70 -9.72
N ALA A 162 -13.95 2.19 -10.79
CA ALA A 162 -14.47 3.01 -11.86
C ALA A 162 -15.49 4.03 -11.34
N LYS A 163 -16.46 3.58 -10.51
CA LYS A 163 -17.43 4.47 -9.84
C LYS A 163 -16.79 5.51 -8.94
N LEU A 164 -15.71 5.16 -8.24
CA LEU A 164 -14.97 6.11 -7.40
C LEU A 164 -14.37 7.21 -8.26
N LEU A 165 -13.74 6.86 -9.38
CA LEU A 165 -13.10 7.81 -10.29
C LEU A 165 -14.11 8.70 -11.03
N ASP A 166 -15.29 8.16 -11.37
CA ASP A 166 -16.37 8.92 -12.01
C ASP A 166 -17.02 9.97 -11.08
N ASN A 167 -16.91 9.80 -9.76
CA ASN A 167 -17.47 10.70 -8.76
C ASN A 167 -16.45 11.66 -8.14
N TRP A 168 -15.25 11.69 -8.67
CA TRP A 168 -14.20 12.59 -8.22
C TRP A 168 -14.35 13.96 -8.92
#